data_9c1efaef72bf0ed46306b3893fddde76
#
_entry.id   9c1efaef72bf0ed46306b3893fddde76
#
_cell.length_a   1.000
_cell.length_b   1.000
_cell.length_c   1.000
_cell.angle_alpha   90.00
_cell.angle_beta   90.00
_cell.angle_gamma   90.00
#
_symmetry.space_group_name_H-M   'P 1'
#
loop_
_entity.id
_entity.type
_entity.pdbx_description
1 polymer ?
#
loop_
_entity_poly.entity_id
_entity_poly.type
_entity_poly.pdbx_seq_one_letter_code
_entity_poly.pdbx_strand_id
1 'polypeptide(L)'
;MTNSPENWRFETKQVHSGASPDPVTKARATPIYQTTSYVFDNADHAANLFALAEFGNIYTRIQNPTQDVVEQRIAALEGGTGALLLASGQSATTFAVLNIAEAGDHIVSSSSIYGGTYNLFKYTLAKLGIEVTFVENQDDAEEWRAAVRPNTKLFFAETIGNPKINILDIRTVADVAHANGIPLV
;
A
#
# COMPACT_ATOMS: atom_id res chain seq x y z
N MET A 1 -10.71 -11.52 29.23
CA MET A 1 -10.08 -10.95 28.04
C MET A 1 -11.21 -10.57 27.10
N THR A 2 -11.39 -9.32 26.80
CA THR A 2 -12.41 -8.86 25.85
C THR A 2 -12.03 -9.38 24.48
N ASN A 3 -12.96 -10.09 23.84
CA ASN A 3 -12.78 -10.66 22.49
C ASN A 3 -12.96 -9.58 21.43
N SER A 4 -12.19 -8.47 21.56
CA SER A 4 -12.21 -7.37 20.60
C SER A 4 -11.24 -7.66 19.45
N PRO A 5 -11.52 -7.18 18.22
CA PRO A 5 -10.67 -7.38 17.05
C PRO A 5 -9.21 -6.96 17.25
N GLU A 6 -8.97 -5.97 18.09
CA GLU A 6 -7.63 -5.46 18.45
C GLU A 6 -6.76 -6.50 19.16
N ASN A 7 -7.40 -7.42 19.93
CA ASN A 7 -6.72 -8.46 20.70
C ASN A 7 -6.65 -9.81 19.96
N TRP A 8 -7.08 -9.87 18.72
CA TRP A 8 -7.04 -11.12 17.95
C TRP A 8 -5.61 -11.48 17.58
N ARG A 9 -5.31 -12.79 17.64
CA ARG A 9 -4.06 -13.34 17.10
C ARG A 9 -4.05 -13.23 15.57
N PHE A 10 -2.87 -13.33 15.00
CA PHE A 10 -2.65 -13.22 13.56
C PHE A 10 -3.56 -14.17 12.76
N GLU A 11 -3.66 -15.43 13.18
CA GLU A 11 -4.49 -16.45 12.52
C GLU A 11 -5.99 -16.09 12.57
N THR A 12 -6.45 -15.50 13.68
CA THR A 12 -7.83 -15.03 13.80
C THR A 12 -8.09 -13.83 12.90
N LYS A 13 -7.14 -12.90 12.82
CA LYS A 13 -7.22 -11.75 11.92
C LYS A 13 -7.30 -12.17 10.46
N GLN A 14 -6.53 -13.17 10.03
CA GLN A 14 -6.57 -13.71 8.66
C GLN A 14 -7.97 -14.14 8.21
N VAL A 15 -8.79 -14.63 9.13
CA VAL A 15 -10.12 -15.13 8.83
C VAL A 15 -11.22 -14.11 9.06
N HIS A 16 -11.10 -13.30 10.09
CA HIS A 16 -12.21 -12.51 10.61
C HIS A 16 -12.09 -11.00 10.44
N SER A 17 -10.86 -10.43 10.33
CA SER A 17 -10.72 -8.98 10.18
C SER A 17 -11.39 -8.46 8.92
N GLY A 18 -12.01 -7.29 9.03
CA GLY A 18 -12.72 -6.63 7.93
C GLY A 18 -14.07 -7.27 7.56
N ALA A 19 -14.40 -8.45 8.08
CA ALA A 19 -15.65 -9.13 7.73
C ALA A 19 -16.65 -9.10 8.89
N SER A 20 -17.88 -8.69 8.58
CA SER A 20 -19.04 -8.83 9.44
C SER A 20 -20.16 -9.57 8.70
N PRO A 21 -21.10 -10.24 9.42
CA PRO A 21 -22.27 -10.78 8.76
C PRO A 21 -23.07 -9.70 8.03
N ASP A 22 -23.54 -10.02 6.82
CA ASP A 22 -24.38 -9.09 6.06
C ASP A 22 -25.58 -8.62 6.90
N PRO A 23 -25.83 -7.31 7.02
CA PRO A 23 -26.84 -6.79 7.93
C PRO A 23 -28.28 -7.16 7.53
N VAL A 24 -28.53 -7.41 6.24
CA VAL A 24 -29.86 -7.73 5.69
C VAL A 24 -30.09 -9.25 5.69
N THR A 25 -29.23 -10.00 5.04
CA THR A 25 -29.41 -11.46 4.83
C THR A 25 -28.83 -12.30 5.95
N LYS A 26 -27.99 -11.71 6.82
CA LYS A 26 -27.17 -12.41 7.83
C LYS A 26 -26.20 -13.41 7.25
N ALA A 27 -25.89 -13.32 5.97
CA ALA A 27 -24.88 -14.16 5.33
C ALA A 27 -23.53 -14.00 6.04
N ARG A 28 -22.87 -15.12 6.34
CA ARG A 28 -21.57 -15.10 7.04
C ARG A 28 -20.44 -14.70 6.10
N ALA A 29 -20.50 -15.16 4.85
CA ALA A 29 -19.55 -14.76 3.81
C ALA A 29 -19.91 -13.37 3.28
N THR A 30 -18.89 -12.55 2.98
CA THR A 30 -19.10 -11.25 2.36
C THR A 30 -19.74 -11.42 0.98
N PRO A 31 -20.87 -10.79 0.67
CA PRO A 31 -21.46 -10.82 -0.65
C PRO A 31 -20.53 -10.21 -1.71
N ILE A 32 -20.65 -10.71 -2.94
CA ILE A 32 -19.94 -10.12 -4.08
C ILE A 32 -20.81 -9.02 -4.68
N TYR A 33 -20.45 -7.76 -4.45
CA TYR A 33 -21.14 -6.59 -4.96
C TYR A 33 -20.64 -6.25 -6.37
N GLN A 34 -21.23 -6.87 -7.38
CA GLN A 34 -20.86 -6.73 -8.77
C GLN A 34 -21.59 -5.54 -9.41
N THR A 35 -21.29 -4.33 -8.93
CA THR A 35 -21.90 -3.08 -9.37
C THR A 35 -20.86 -2.00 -9.57
N THR A 36 -21.16 -1.00 -10.42
CA THR A 36 -20.32 0.19 -10.63
C THR A 36 -20.71 1.34 -9.73
N SER A 37 -22.00 1.54 -9.46
CA SER A 37 -22.55 2.69 -8.75
C SER A 37 -23.58 2.25 -7.70
N TYR A 38 -23.86 3.17 -6.78
CA TYR A 38 -24.81 3.00 -5.71
C TYR A 38 -25.85 4.10 -5.77
N VAL A 39 -27.05 3.83 -5.28
CA VAL A 39 -28.12 4.83 -5.17
C VAL A 39 -28.01 5.58 -3.85
N PHE A 40 -28.53 6.80 -3.81
CA PHE A 40 -28.57 7.64 -2.64
C PHE A 40 -30.03 7.78 -2.16
N ASP A 41 -30.21 8.00 -0.84
CA ASP A 41 -31.53 8.19 -0.28
C ASP A 41 -32.18 9.50 -0.77
N ASN A 42 -31.36 10.54 -0.92
CA ASN A 42 -31.76 11.86 -1.41
C ASN A 42 -30.53 12.68 -1.83
N ALA A 43 -30.75 13.92 -2.29
CA ALA A 43 -29.67 14.80 -2.76
C ALA A 43 -28.72 15.23 -1.65
N ASP A 44 -29.21 15.42 -0.42
CA ASP A 44 -28.38 15.82 0.71
C ASP A 44 -27.46 14.68 1.16
N HIS A 45 -27.97 13.43 1.18
CA HIS A 45 -27.14 12.23 1.40
C HIS A 45 -26.02 12.13 0.35
N ALA A 46 -26.34 12.32 -0.94
CA ALA A 46 -25.33 12.34 -1.98
C ALA A 46 -24.28 13.43 -1.75
N ALA A 47 -24.70 14.65 -1.44
CA ALA A 47 -23.80 15.76 -1.18
C ALA A 47 -22.85 15.46 0.00
N ASN A 48 -23.37 14.89 1.09
CA ASN A 48 -22.59 14.53 2.27
C ASN A 48 -21.52 13.48 1.96
N LEU A 49 -21.87 12.44 1.17
CA LEU A 49 -20.93 11.40 0.75
C LEU A 49 -19.79 11.96 -0.12
N PHE A 50 -20.14 12.81 -1.12
CA PHE A 50 -19.14 13.45 -1.97
C PHE A 50 -18.27 14.47 -1.23
N ALA A 51 -18.79 15.11 -0.19
CA ALA A 51 -18.05 16.02 0.69
C ALA A 51 -17.24 15.28 1.76
N LEU A 52 -17.29 13.94 1.83
CA LEU A 52 -16.70 13.10 2.88
C LEU A 52 -17.16 13.46 4.30
N ALA A 53 -18.34 14.08 4.41
CA ALA A 53 -19.01 14.38 5.69
C ALA A 53 -19.71 13.14 6.26
N GLU A 54 -19.97 12.15 5.43
CA GLU A 54 -20.59 10.87 5.77
C GLU A 54 -19.83 9.75 5.03
N PHE A 55 -19.72 8.56 5.65
CA PHE A 55 -19.12 7.40 5.02
C PHE A 55 -20.18 6.54 4.34
N GLY A 56 -19.90 6.11 3.10
CA GLY A 56 -20.79 5.21 2.37
C GLY A 56 -20.31 4.96 0.95
N ASN A 57 -20.98 4.06 0.27
CA ASN A 57 -20.61 3.65 -1.08
C ASN A 57 -21.16 4.64 -2.11
N ILE A 58 -20.30 5.10 -3.02
CA ILE A 58 -20.64 6.01 -4.11
C ILE A 58 -20.47 5.28 -5.46
N TYR A 59 -19.27 4.78 -5.68
CA TYR A 59 -18.85 4.18 -6.94
C TYR A 59 -17.71 3.18 -6.71
N THR A 60 -17.76 2.01 -7.33
CA THR A 60 -16.83 0.90 -7.07
C THR A 60 -15.35 1.26 -7.23
N ARG A 61 -14.98 2.16 -8.15
CA ARG A 61 -13.59 2.63 -8.27
C ARG A 61 -13.10 3.36 -7.02
N ILE A 62 -14.02 3.98 -6.26
CA ILE A 62 -13.70 4.69 -5.00
C ILE A 62 -13.77 3.70 -3.84
N GLN A 63 -14.87 2.95 -3.75
CA GLN A 63 -15.13 2.00 -2.66
C GLN A 63 -16.15 0.94 -3.08
N ASN A 64 -15.93 -0.31 -2.67
CA ASN A 64 -16.87 -1.41 -2.84
C ASN A 64 -16.79 -2.32 -1.61
N PRO A 65 -17.92 -2.75 -1.02
CA PRO A 65 -17.91 -3.57 0.19
C PRO A 65 -17.12 -4.89 0.05
N THR A 66 -17.03 -5.46 -1.14
CA THR A 66 -16.23 -6.67 -1.40
C THR A 66 -14.74 -6.39 -1.32
N GLN A 67 -14.27 -5.26 -1.85
CA GLN A 67 -12.88 -4.82 -1.78
C GLN A 67 -12.52 -4.38 -0.35
N ASP A 68 -13.41 -3.64 0.29
CA ASP A 68 -13.22 -3.08 1.64
C ASP A 68 -12.86 -4.16 2.67
N VAL A 69 -13.50 -5.33 2.61
CA VAL A 69 -13.15 -6.46 3.49
C VAL A 69 -11.69 -6.89 3.34
N VAL A 70 -11.15 -6.90 2.13
CA VAL A 70 -9.74 -7.24 1.86
C VAL A 70 -8.82 -6.14 2.37
N GLU A 71 -9.16 -4.89 2.08
CA GLU A 71 -8.39 -3.72 2.49
C GLU A 71 -8.28 -3.64 4.02
N GLN A 72 -9.40 -3.76 4.74
CA GLN A 72 -9.42 -3.78 6.20
C GLN A 72 -8.65 -4.97 6.78
N ARG A 73 -8.71 -6.14 6.14
CA ARG A 73 -7.99 -7.34 6.59
C ARG A 73 -6.50 -7.18 6.45
N ILE A 74 -6.02 -6.71 5.31
CA ILE A 74 -4.59 -6.45 5.10
C ILE A 74 -4.09 -5.38 6.06
N ALA A 75 -4.82 -4.28 6.22
CA ALA A 75 -4.48 -3.24 7.19
C ALA A 75 -4.35 -3.82 8.62
N ALA A 76 -5.29 -4.68 9.04
CA ALA A 76 -5.25 -5.30 10.36
C ALA A 76 -4.08 -6.29 10.55
N LEU A 77 -3.69 -7.00 9.49
CA LEU A 77 -2.58 -7.95 9.50
C LEU A 77 -1.22 -7.24 9.55
N GLU A 78 -1.08 -6.15 8.80
CA GLU A 78 0.14 -5.35 8.72
C GLU A 78 0.25 -4.31 9.86
N GLY A 79 -0.81 -4.13 10.66
CA GLY A 79 -0.86 -3.08 11.69
C GLY A 79 -0.93 -1.66 11.12
N GLY A 80 -1.36 -1.53 9.86
CA GLY A 80 -1.51 -0.27 9.15
C GLY A 80 -2.82 0.43 9.47
N THR A 81 -2.89 1.74 9.18
CA THR A 81 -4.10 2.55 9.34
C THR A 81 -5.14 2.31 8.24
N GLY A 82 -4.71 1.79 7.10
CA GLY A 82 -5.56 1.47 5.94
C GLY A 82 -4.79 0.70 4.89
N ALA A 83 -5.50 0.20 3.90
CA ALA A 83 -4.94 -0.42 2.70
C ALA A 83 -5.79 -0.04 1.49
N LEU A 84 -5.21 -0.10 0.30
CA LEU A 84 -5.89 0.12 -0.96
C LEU A 84 -5.64 -1.07 -1.89
N LEU A 85 -6.71 -1.73 -2.30
CA LEU A 85 -6.65 -2.84 -3.25
C LEU A 85 -6.61 -2.32 -4.68
N LEU A 86 -5.64 -2.76 -5.45
CA LEU A 86 -5.43 -2.37 -6.84
C LEU A 86 -5.45 -3.60 -7.76
N ALA A 87 -5.59 -3.36 -9.06
CA ALA A 87 -5.73 -4.42 -10.06
C ALA A 87 -4.47 -5.27 -10.27
N SER A 88 -3.30 -4.79 -9.83
CA SER A 88 -2.03 -5.52 -9.93
C SER A 88 -0.99 -4.99 -8.94
N GLY A 89 0.02 -5.81 -8.61
CA GLY A 89 1.17 -5.39 -7.81
C GLY A 89 1.96 -4.26 -8.48
N GLN A 90 2.07 -4.24 -9.80
CA GLN A 90 2.71 -3.13 -10.52
C GLN A 90 1.95 -1.82 -10.37
N SER A 91 0.62 -1.86 -10.37
CA SER A 91 -0.18 -0.67 -10.04
C SER A 91 0.04 -0.23 -8.60
N ALA A 92 0.11 -1.19 -7.66
CA ALA A 92 0.36 -0.88 -6.25
C ALA A 92 1.73 -0.21 -6.06
N THR A 93 2.78 -0.75 -6.65
CA THR A 93 4.13 -0.14 -6.61
C THR A 93 4.13 1.25 -7.24
N THR A 94 3.50 1.40 -8.42
CA THR A 94 3.43 2.69 -9.12
C THR A 94 2.74 3.75 -8.26
N PHE A 95 1.58 3.43 -7.71
CA PHE A 95 0.83 4.39 -6.89
C PHE A 95 1.48 4.65 -5.54
N ALA A 96 2.15 3.66 -4.93
CA ALA A 96 2.92 3.88 -3.70
C ALA A 96 4.01 4.93 -3.92
N VAL A 97 4.76 4.82 -5.03
CA VAL A 97 5.81 5.81 -5.36
C VAL A 97 5.20 7.17 -5.71
N LEU A 98 4.21 7.22 -6.61
CA LEU A 98 3.61 8.48 -7.06
C LEU A 98 2.80 9.21 -5.97
N ASN A 99 2.43 8.53 -4.89
CA ASN A 99 1.81 9.15 -3.73
C ASN A 99 2.83 9.93 -2.86
N ILE A 100 4.13 9.63 -3.00
CA ILE A 100 5.20 10.18 -2.15
C ILE A 100 6.14 11.08 -2.96
N ALA A 101 6.39 10.75 -4.23
CA ALA A 101 7.37 11.41 -5.08
C ALA A 101 6.74 12.00 -6.34
N GLU A 102 7.21 13.16 -6.75
CA GLU A 102 6.78 13.88 -7.95
C GLU A 102 7.99 14.28 -8.83
N ALA A 103 7.72 14.97 -9.94
CA ALA A 103 8.79 15.42 -10.84
C ALA A 103 9.81 16.31 -10.12
N GLY A 104 11.08 15.98 -10.26
CA GLY A 104 12.21 16.61 -9.56
C GLY A 104 12.62 15.89 -8.28
N ASP A 105 11.87 14.91 -7.83
CA ASP A 105 12.22 14.09 -6.67
C ASP A 105 13.13 12.92 -7.03
N HIS A 106 13.72 12.34 -5.99
CA HIS A 106 14.62 11.21 -6.08
C HIS A 106 14.17 10.08 -5.15
N ILE A 107 14.35 8.84 -5.58
CA ILE A 107 14.14 7.65 -4.74
C ILE A 107 15.38 6.75 -4.77
N VAL A 108 15.59 6.00 -3.71
CA VAL A 108 16.64 4.96 -3.63
C VAL A 108 15.98 3.61 -3.63
N SER A 109 16.43 2.70 -4.46
CA SER A 109 15.88 1.34 -4.56
C SER A 109 16.97 0.29 -4.51
N SER A 110 16.69 -0.86 -3.86
CA SER A 110 17.50 -2.06 -4.11
C SER A 110 17.49 -2.41 -5.59
N SER A 111 18.62 -2.90 -6.13
CA SER A 111 18.67 -3.51 -7.46
C SER A 111 18.08 -4.92 -7.47
N SER A 112 17.92 -5.54 -6.30
CA SER A 112 17.38 -6.90 -6.13
C SER A 112 15.86 -6.91 -6.00
N ILE A 113 15.18 -6.40 -7.00
CA ILE A 113 13.72 -6.28 -7.09
C ILE A 113 13.22 -6.94 -8.37
N TYR A 114 11.91 -7.19 -8.44
CA TYR A 114 11.27 -7.73 -9.64
C TYR A 114 11.62 -6.91 -10.89
N GLY A 115 11.99 -7.58 -11.99
CA GLY A 115 12.42 -6.92 -13.21
C GLY A 115 11.41 -5.92 -13.80
N GLY A 116 10.10 -6.14 -13.60
CA GLY A 116 9.07 -5.18 -13.98
C GLY A 116 9.15 -3.89 -13.15
N THR A 117 9.40 -4.00 -11.85
CA THR A 117 9.60 -2.85 -10.95
C THR A 117 10.90 -2.12 -11.28
N TYR A 118 11.98 -2.85 -11.56
CA TYR A 118 13.24 -2.26 -12.02
C TYR A 118 13.03 -1.44 -13.30
N ASN A 119 12.32 -1.99 -14.29
CA ASN A 119 12.01 -1.28 -15.53
C ASN A 119 11.09 -0.07 -15.31
N LEU A 120 10.08 -0.19 -14.43
CA LEU A 120 9.24 0.92 -14.01
C LEU A 120 10.10 2.07 -13.47
N PHE A 121 11.01 1.78 -12.55
CA PHE A 121 11.86 2.75 -11.90
C PHE A 121 12.88 3.36 -12.87
N LYS A 122 13.58 2.53 -13.60
CA LYS A 122 14.67 2.98 -14.49
C LYS A 122 14.19 3.76 -15.70
N TYR A 123 13.06 3.37 -16.29
CA TYR A 123 12.64 3.92 -17.57
C TYR A 123 11.34 4.72 -17.50
N THR A 124 10.36 4.28 -16.73
CA THR A 124 9.04 4.95 -16.69
C THR A 124 9.05 6.13 -15.76
N LEU A 125 9.55 5.98 -14.52
CA LEU A 125 9.64 7.09 -13.57
C LEU A 125 10.57 8.21 -14.09
N ALA A 126 11.64 7.86 -14.79
CA ALA A 126 12.52 8.85 -15.42
C ALA A 126 11.76 9.74 -16.43
N LYS A 127 10.80 9.19 -17.17
CA LYS A 127 9.93 9.98 -18.08
C LYS A 127 8.97 10.91 -17.32
N LEU A 128 8.66 10.57 -16.06
CA LEU A 128 7.84 11.40 -15.18
C LEU A 128 8.68 12.40 -14.36
N GLY A 129 9.98 12.45 -14.60
CA GLY A 129 10.90 13.39 -13.92
C GLY A 129 11.32 12.93 -12.53
N ILE A 130 11.12 11.68 -12.16
CA ILE A 130 11.57 11.11 -10.89
C ILE A 130 12.87 10.36 -11.12
N GLU A 131 13.91 10.72 -10.38
CA GLU A 131 15.22 10.06 -10.46
C GLU A 131 15.30 8.85 -9.53
N VAL A 132 16.04 7.82 -9.94
CA VAL A 132 16.22 6.61 -9.13
C VAL A 132 17.71 6.25 -9.04
N THR A 133 18.21 6.06 -7.82
CA THR A 133 19.51 5.43 -7.57
C THR A 133 19.28 3.99 -7.10
N PHE A 134 19.95 3.03 -7.75
CA PHE A 134 19.92 1.63 -7.34
C PHE A 134 21.12 1.30 -6.46
N VAL A 135 20.85 0.66 -5.32
CA VAL A 135 21.84 0.07 -4.41
C VAL A 135 22.09 -1.36 -4.87
N GLU A 136 23.34 -1.67 -5.14
CA GLU A 136 23.74 -2.99 -5.67
C GLU A 136 23.87 -4.04 -4.56
N ASN A 137 24.46 -3.65 -3.43
CA ASN A 137 24.51 -4.48 -2.23
C ASN A 137 23.51 -3.99 -1.19
N GLN A 138 22.30 -4.55 -1.21
CA GLN A 138 21.24 -4.15 -0.29
C GLN A 138 21.54 -4.42 1.20
N ASP A 139 22.56 -5.25 1.51
CA ASP A 139 22.98 -5.58 2.87
C ASP A 139 24.01 -4.56 3.41
N ASP A 140 24.52 -3.67 2.56
CA ASP A 140 25.45 -2.61 2.94
C ASP A 140 24.70 -1.30 3.27
N ALA A 141 24.56 -0.99 4.56
CA ALA A 141 23.94 0.24 5.04
C ALA A 141 24.64 1.52 4.54
N GLU A 142 25.94 1.47 4.28
CA GLU A 142 26.69 2.62 3.79
C GLU A 142 26.34 2.95 2.33
N GLU A 143 26.05 1.94 1.52
CA GLU A 143 25.60 2.16 0.15
C GLU A 143 24.23 2.87 0.10
N TRP A 144 23.31 2.49 1.01
CA TRP A 144 22.04 3.19 1.17
C TRP A 144 22.24 4.65 1.62
N ARG A 145 23.12 4.89 2.61
CA ARG A 145 23.43 6.25 3.08
C ARG A 145 24.03 7.12 1.99
N ALA A 146 24.99 6.59 1.26
CA ALA A 146 25.67 7.29 0.18
C ALA A 146 24.74 7.66 -0.98
N ALA A 147 23.66 6.91 -1.18
CA ALA A 147 22.66 7.18 -2.21
C ALA A 147 21.68 8.29 -1.87
N VAL A 148 21.60 8.73 -0.59
CA VAL A 148 20.67 9.79 -0.16
C VAL A 148 21.05 11.13 -0.75
N ARG A 149 20.07 11.87 -1.25
CA ARG A 149 20.19 13.23 -1.78
C ARG A 149 19.19 14.15 -1.06
N PRO A 150 19.35 15.49 -1.13
CA PRO A 150 18.41 16.42 -0.50
C PRO A 150 16.95 16.27 -0.97
N ASN A 151 16.74 15.77 -2.19
CA ASN A 151 15.44 15.53 -2.80
C ASN A 151 15.00 14.05 -2.74
N THR A 152 15.66 13.21 -1.95
CA THR A 152 15.23 11.81 -1.76
C THR A 152 13.96 11.76 -0.94
N LYS A 153 12.94 11.04 -1.42
CA LYS A 153 11.60 10.95 -0.82
C LYS A 153 11.27 9.61 -0.21
N LEU A 154 11.83 8.52 -0.75
CA LEU A 154 11.60 7.18 -0.21
C LEU A 154 12.74 6.22 -0.54
N PHE A 155 12.84 5.18 0.27
CA PHE A 155 13.58 3.96 -0.05
C PHE A 155 12.60 2.89 -0.49
N PHE A 156 12.99 2.06 -1.45
CA PHE A 156 12.18 0.93 -1.93
C PHE A 156 13.00 -0.36 -1.98
N ALA A 157 12.41 -1.47 -1.47
CA ALA A 157 13.02 -2.78 -1.56
C ALA A 157 11.95 -3.89 -1.53
N GLU A 158 12.35 -5.12 -1.81
CA GLU A 158 11.52 -6.31 -1.63
C GLU A 158 12.07 -7.13 -0.45
N THR A 159 11.18 -7.63 0.40
CA THR A 159 11.54 -8.48 1.56
C THR A 159 12.36 -9.68 1.12
N ILE A 160 11.99 -10.30 0.00
CA ILE A 160 12.70 -11.40 -0.65
C ILE A 160 12.96 -10.97 -2.09
N GLY A 161 14.24 -10.73 -2.42
CA GLY A 161 14.65 -10.22 -3.73
C GLY A 161 14.31 -11.16 -4.88
N ASN A 162 13.99 -10.59 -6.03
CA ASN A 162 13.66 -11.33 -7.25
C ASN A 162 14.63 -10.97 -8.38
N PRO A 163 15.40 -11.92 -8.96
CA PRO A 163 15.33 -13.37 -8.78
C PRO A 163 16.33 -13.96 -7.77
N LYS A 164 17.12 -13.16 -7.08
CA LYS A 164 18.25 -13.63 -6.26
C LYS A 164 17.84 -14.37 -4.98
N ILE A 165 16.57 -14.23 -4.52
CA ILE A 165 16.03 -14.83 -3.29
C ILE A 165 16.84 -14.41 -2.04
N ASN A 166 17.56 -13.29 -2.10
CA ASN A 166 18.22 -12.68 -0.96
C ASN A 166 17.19 -11.96 -0.07
N ILE A 167 17.37 -12.08 1.23
CA ILE A 167 16.45 -11.48 2.23
C ILE A 167 17.00 -10.12 2.63
N LEU A 168 16.14 -9.11 2.61
CA LEU A 168 16.47 -7.75 3.06
C LEU A 168 16.52 -7.69 4.59
N ASP A 169 17.56 -7.11 5.17
CA ASP A 169 17.51 -6.64 6.54
C ASP A 169 16.67 -5.34 6.62
N ILE A 170 15.35 -5.53 6.74
CA ILE A 170 14.37 -4.42 6.77
C ILE A 170 14.72 -3.42 7.86
N ARG A 171 15.16 -3.88 9.05
CA ARG A 171 15.47 -2.99 10.17
C ARG A 171 16.64 -2.08 9.84
N THR A 172 17.72 -2.63 9.36
CA THR A 172 18.92 -1.85 9.01
C THR A 172 18.61 -0.81 7.95
N VAL A 173 17.88 -1.18 6.90
CA VAL A 173 17.53 -0.25 5.82
C VAL A 173 16.52 0.80 6.29
N ALA A 174 15.53 0.41 7.11
CA ALA A 174 14.57 1.35 7.71
C ALA A 174 15.26 2.36 8.63
N ASP A 175 16.22 1.92 9.45
CA ASP A 175 16.97 2.83 10.33
C ASP A 175 17.74 3.87 9.53
N VAL A 176 18.33 3.51 8.39
CA VAL A 176 19.00 4.46 7.49
C VAL A 176 17.99 5.44 6.88
N ALA A 177 16.85 4.95 6.39
CA ALA A 177 15.81 5.78 5.81
C ALA A 177 15.26 6.78 6.84
N HIS A 178 14.86 6.29 8.01
CA HIS A 178 14.25 7.10 9.08
C HIS A 178 15.23 8.13 9.65
N ALA A 179 16.53 7.81 9.75
CA ALA A 179 17.55 8.78 10.14
C ALA A 179 17.63 9.99 9.19
N ASN A 180 17.15 9.86 7.97
CA ASN A 180 17.06 10.93 6.97
C ASN A 180 15.62 11.47 6.82
N GLY A 181 14.67 11.06 7.66
CA GLY A 181 13.26 11.46 7.59
C GLY A 181 12.51 10.90 6.38
N ILE A 182 12.96 9.78 5.83
CA ILE A 182 12.44 9.16 4.61
C ILE A 182 11.77 7.82 4.97
N PRO A 183 10.60 7.48 4.40
CA PRO A 183 9.98 6.16 4.60
C PRO A 183 10.71 5.08 3.79
N LEU A 184 10.65 3.82 4.29
CA LEU A 184 10.94 2.61 3.53
C LEU A 184 9.62 1.97 3.07
N VAL A 185 9.51 1.70 1.78
CA VAL A 185 8.41 1.00 1.13
C VAL A 185 8.88 -0.40 0.69
#